data_bcfdd118392be5faf06eee4d79ac3a75
#
_entry.id   bcfdd118392be5faf06eee4d79ac3a75
#
_cell.length_a   1.000
_cell.length_b   1.000
_cell.length_c   1.000
_cell.angle_alpha   90.00
_cell.angle_beta   90.00
_cell.angle_gamma   90.00
#
_symmetry.space_group_name_H-M   'P 1'
#
loop_
_entity.id
_entity.type
_entity.pdbx_description
1 polymer ?
#
loop_
_entity_poly.entity_id
_entity_poly.type
_entity_poly.pdbx_seq_one_letter_code
_entity_poly.pdbx_strand_id
1 'polypeptide(L)'
;LERQRGGTGTRGGAGEKEIETDRRIARDRIAQLKEDLKIIDKQMATQRKNRGEFVRVALVGYTNVGKSTIMNMISKSEVFAENKLFATLDTTVRKVTIDNLFFLLTDTVGFIRKLPTQLVESFKSTLDEVREADILLHVVDISHPNFEDHINVVRQTLIDIGAGDKETILVFNKIDAFKYVKKDEDDLTPVTRENLSLDELKK
;
A
#
# COMPACT_ATOMS: atom_id res chain seq x y z
N LEU A 1 40.84 -11.49 -64.17
CA LEU A 1 40.56 -12.72 -63.46
C LEU A 1 41.15 -12.69 -62.04
N GLU A 2 40.58 -11.90 -61.11
CA GLU A 2 40.97 -11.99 -59.69
C GLU A 2 39.74 -11.94 -58.79
N ARG A 3 39.60 -13.01 -58.07
CA ARG A 3 38.61 -13.15 -56.99
C ARG A 3 39.03 -12.32 -55.79
N GLN A 4 38.34 -11.24 -55.50
CA GLN A 4 38.44 -10.62 -54.19
C GLN A 4 37.45 -11.34 -53.22
N ARG A 5 38.01 -12.07 -52.28
CA ARG A 5 37.31 -12.57 -51.11
C ARG A 5 36.97 -11.38 -50.20
N GLY A 6 35.68 -11.09 -50.05
CA GLY A 6 35.19 -10.13 -49.08
C GLY A 6 35.43 -10.62 -47.66
N GLY A 7 36.15 -9.81 -46.88
CA GLY A 7 36.35 -10.03 -45.46
C GLY A 7 35.02 -9.86 -44.71
N THR A 8 34.68 -10.84 -43.91
CA THR A 8 33.61 -10.81 -42.94
C THR A 8 34.00 -9.82 -41.83
N GLY A 9 33.61 -8.55 -42.01
CA GLY A 9 33.72 -7.55 -40.93
C GLY A 9 32.71 -7.84 -39.84
N THR A 10 33.18 -8.25 -38.71
CA THR A 10 32.47 -8.38 -37.46
C THR A 10 31.85 -7.04 -37.05
N ARG A 11 30.59 -6.82 -37.39
CA ARG A 11 29.76 -5.70 -36.89
C ARG A 11 29.12 -6.02 -35.53
N GLY A 12 29.80 -6.72 -34.64
CA GLY A 12 29.32 -7.11 -33.32
C GLY A 12 29.75 -6.20 -32.18
N GLY A 13 30.44 -5.08 -32.41
CA GLY A 13 31.12 -4.40 -31.33
C GLY A 13 30.50 -3.08 -30.81
N ALA A 14 29.72 -2.36 -31.60
CA ALA A 14 29.25 -1.03 -31.20
C ALA A 14 27.96 -1.10 -30.38
N GLY A 15 26.98 -1.87 -30.82
CA GLY A 15 25.70 -1.99 -30.11
C GLY A 15 25.80 -2.77 -28.79
N GLU A 16 26.64 -3.80 -28.70
CA GLU A 16 26.88 -4.53 -27.45
C GLU A 16 27.56 -3.64 -26.39
N LYS A 17 28.53 -2.82 -26.78
CA LYS A 17 29.19 -1.86 -25.88
C LYS A 17 28.22 -0.76 -25.39
N GLU A 18 27.32 -0.31 -26.24
CA GLU A 18 26.30 0.70 -25.89
C GLU A 18 25.30 0.12 -24.87
N ILE A 19 24.78 -1.08 -25.10
CA ILE A 19 23.88 -1.78 -24.17
C ILE A 19 24.57 -2.08 -22.83
N GLU A 20 25.86 -2.44 -22.85
CA GLU A 20 26.62 -2.71 -21.63
C GLU A 20 26.88 -1.42 -20.83
N THR A 21 27.10 -0.30 -21.53
CA THR A 21 27.22 1.03 -20.92
C THR A 21 25.92 1.46 -20.28
N ASP A 22 24.80 1.30 -20.97
CA ASP A 22 23.46 1.63 -20.44
C ASP A 22 23.11 0.79 -19.21
N ARG A 23 23.43 -0.50 -19.24
CA ARG A 23 23.27 -1.39 -18.08
C ARG A 23 24.11 -0.97 -16.89
N ARG A 24 25.33 -0.49 -17.13
CA ARG A 24 26.20 0.02 -16.06
C ARG A 24 25.62 1.29 -15.46
N ILE A 25 25.23 2.27 -16.29
CA ILE A 25 24.61 3.51 -15.84
C ILE A 25 23.35 3.23 -15.02
N ALA A 26 22.50 2.30 -15.48
CA ALA A 26 21.32 1.89 -14.75
C ALA A 26 21.65 1.26 -13.39
N ARG A 27 22.65 0.37 -13.31
CA ARG A 27 23.10 -0.22 -12.04
C ARG A 27 23.66 0.81 -11.08
N ASP A 28 24.49 1.74 -11.57
CA ASP A 28 25.07 2.81 -10.77
C ASP A 28 23.97 3.73 -10.23
N ARG A 29 22.95 4.04 -11.05
CA ARG A 29 21.79 4.83 -10.62
C ARG A 29 20.96 4.10 -9.57
N ILE A 30 20.72 2.81 -9.73
CA ILE A 30 20.02 1.99 -8.74
C ILE A 30 20.80 1.95 -7.42
N ALA A 31 22.13 1.79 -7.49
CA ALA A 31 22.97 1.79 -6.29
C ALA A 31 22.90 3.14 -5.55
N GLN A 32 22.96 4.25 -6.29
CA GLN A 32 22.85 5.59 -5.71
C GLN A 32 21.48 5.79 -5.06
N LEU A 33 20.39 5.45 -5.74
CA LEU A 33 19.04 5.56 -5.19
C LEU A 33 18.84 4.70 -3.92
N LYS A 34 19.47 3.53 -3.84
CA LYS A 34 19.45 2.70 -2.62
C LYS A 34 20.17 3.36 -1.44
N GLU A 35 21.28 4.05 -1.69
CA GLU A 35 21.95 4.82 -0.63
C GLU A 35 21.13 6.03 -0.19
N ASP A 36 20.51 6.74 -1.13
CA ASP A 36 19.63 7.87 -0.82
C ASP A 36 18.44 7.42 0.04
N LEU A 37 17.84 6.25 -0.26
CA LEU A 37 16.79 5.63 0.55
C LEU A 37 17.24 5.33 1.98
N LYS A 38 18.45 4.79 2.17
CA LYS A 38 18.98 4.54 3.52
C LYS A 38 19.14 5.82 4.36
N ILE A 39 19.53 6.92 3.71
CA ILE A 39 19.64 8.21 4.37
C ILE A 39 18.26 8.72 4.80
N ILE A 40 17.26 8.61 3.93
CA ILE A 40 15.86 8.97 4.22
C ILE A 40 15.31 8.13 5.36
N ASP A 41 15.51 6.81 5.33
CA ASP A 41 15.08 5.90 6.41
C ASP A 41 15.68 6.30 7.77
N LYS A 42 16.97 6.69 7.79
CA LYS A 42 17.65 7.15 8.99
C LYS A 42 17.07 8.45 9.52
N GLN A 43 16.76 9.39 8.63
CA GLN A 43 16.12 10.66 8.98
C GLN A 43 14.71 10.43 9.54
N MET A 44 13.92 9.59 8.89
CA MET A 44 12.58 9.23 9.36
C MET A 44 12.61 8.50 10.72
N ALA A 45 13.54 7.59 10.94
CA ALA A 45 13.72 6.95 12.23
C ALA A 45 14.04 7.96 13.35
N THR A 46 14.82 9.01 13.06
CA THR A 46 15.11 10.07 14.00
C THR A 46 13.89 10.94 14.29
N GLN A 47 13.11 11.28 13.26
CA GLN A 47 11.88 12.04 13.42
C GLN A 47 10.83 11.26 14.22
N ARG A 48 10.75 9.93 14.03
CA ARG A 48 9.85 9.04 14.78
C ARG A 48 10.13 9.07 16.28
N LYS A 49 11.40 9.04 16.69
CA LYS A 49 11.79 9.14 18.10
C LYS A 49 11.35 10.43 18.80
N ASN A 50 11.19 11.50 18.05
CA ASN A 50 10.81 12.82 18.58
C ASN A 50 9.29 13.05 18.66
N ARG A 51 8.44 12.08 18.29
CA ARG A 51 6.97 12.23 18.25
C ARG A 51 6.27 12.13 19.61
N GLY A 52 7.01 11.91 20.71
CA GLY A 52 6.47 11.91 22.07
C GLY A 52 5.59 10.70 22.42
N GLU A 53 4.81 10.84 23.51
CA GLU A 53 3.95 9.77 24.07
C GLU A 53 2.52 9.73 23.45
N PHE A 54 2.34 10.24 22.23
CA PHE A 54 1.02 10.19 21.58
C PHE A 54 0.71 8.78 21.10
N VAL A 55 -0.56 8.36 21.31
CA VAL A 55 -1.09 7.17 20.68
C VAL A 55 -0.94 7.28 19.16
N ARG A 56 -0.46 6.24 18.53
CA ARG A 56 -0.21 6.17 17.08
C ARG A 56 -1.24 5.25 16.44
N VAL A 57 -1.96 5.79 15.47
CA VAL A 57 -2.98 5.07 14.71
C VAL A 57 -2.55 5.02 13.25
N ALA A 58 -2.46 3.84 12.66
CA ALA A 58 -2.11 3.69 11.25
C ALA A 58 -3.31 3.20 10.43
N LEU A 59 -3.55 3.87 9.29
CA LEU A 59 -4.52 3.45 8.30
C LEU A 59 -3.89 2.36 7.43
N VAL A 60 -4.42 1.15 7.47
CA VAL A 60 -4.00 0.02 6.65
C VAL A 60 -5.16 -0.45 5.78
N GLY A 61 -4.88 -1.14 4.70
CA GLY A 61 -5.90 -1.66 3.81
C GLY A 61 -5.41 -1.79 2.37
N TYR A 62 -6.20 -2.45 1.56
CA TYR A 62 -5.90 -2.67 0.15
C TYR A 62 -5.79 -1.33 -0.61
N THR A 63 -5.23 -1.35 -1.83
CA THR A 63 -5.15 -0.12 -2.64
C THR A 63 -6.55 0.38 -2.99
N ASN A 64 -6.72 1.70 -3.07
CA ASN A 64 -7.96 2.38 -3.50
C ASN A 64 -9.20 2.10 -2.62
N VAL A 65 -9.03 1.69 -1.36
CA VAL A 65 -10.15 1.51 -0.41
C VAL A 65 -10.59 2.83 0.25
N GLY A 66 -9.86 3.93 0.02
CA GLY A 66 -10.20 5.26 0.55
C GLY A 66 -9.48 5.66 1.84
N LYS A 67 -8.29 5.10 2.14
CA LYS A 67 -7.49 5.46 3.33
C LYS A 67 -7.21 6.96 3.41
N SER A 68 -6.64 7.54 2.35
CA SER A 68 -6.33 8.97 2.29
C SER A 68 -7.58 9.85 2.37
N THR A 69 -8.71 9.39 1.85
CA THR A 69 -10.01 10.08 1.98
C THR A 69 -10.45 10.13 3.44
N ILE A 70 -10.37 9.01 4.14
CA ILE A 70 -10.70 8.93 5.58
C ILE A 70 -9.74 9.80 6.39
N MET A 71 -8.44 9.78 6.08
CA MET A 71 -7.47 10.65 6.73
C MET A 71 -7.83 12.13 6.58
N ASN A 72 -8.21 12.56 5.38
CA ASN A 72 -8.60 13.94 5.10
C ASN A 72 -9.87 14.33 5.88
N MET A 73 -10.86 13.44 5.94
CA MET A 73 -12.09 13.67 6.71
C MET A 73 -11.80 13.86 8.21
N ILE A 74 -10.98 13.00 8.79
CA ILE A 74 -10.67 13.02 10.22
C ILE A 74 -9.76 14.21 10.57
N SER A 75 -8.76 14.49 9.73
CA SER A 75 -7.77 15.54 9.99
C SER A 75 -8.21 16.95 9.60
N LYS A 76 -9.41 17.10 9.02
CA LYS A 76 -9.97 18.38 8.54
C LYS A 76 -9.00 19.17 7.63
N SER A 77 -8.20 18.46 6.85
CA SER A 77 -7.20 19.07 5.96
C SER A 77 -7.29 18.47 4.57
N GLU A 78 -7.15 19.33 3.56
CA GLU A 78 -7.16 18.90 2.16
C GLU A 78 -5.81 18.27 1.78
N VAL A 79 -5.79 16.96 1.57
CA VAL A 79 -4.72 16.27 0.85
C VAL A 79 -5.33 15.64 -0.39
N PHE A 80 -4.64 15.75 -1.49
CA PHE A 80 -5.06 15.14 -2.75
C PHE A 80 -5.25 13.63 -2.58
N ALA A 81 -6.51 13.18 -2.59
CA ALA A 81 -6.86 11.78 -2.69
C ALA A 81 -7.07 11.47 -4.18
N GLU A 82 -6.10 10.81 -4.80
CA GLU A 82 -6.24 10.35 -6.19
C GLU A 82 -6.76 8.91 -6.23
N ASN A 83 -7.68 8.63 -7.16
CA ASN A 83 -8.15 7.27 -7.50
C ASN A 83 -7.09 6.49 -8.29
N LYS A 84 -5.87 6.39 -7.77
CA LYS A 84 -4.76 5.66 -8.38
C LYS A 84 -4.24 4.59 -7.45
N LEU A 85 -3.73 3.52 -8.04
CA LEU A 85 -2.94 2.52 -7.30
C LEU A 85 -1.72 3.22 -6.70
N PHE A 86 -1.47 3.00 -5.40
CA PHE A 86 -0.35 3.63 -4.67
C PHE A 86 -0.37 5.17 -4.70
N ALA A 87 -1.54 5.78 -4.54
CA ALA A 87 -1.66 7.24 -4.45
C ALA A 87 -0.81 7.82 -3.29
N THR A 88 -0.66 7.07 -2.21
CA THR A 88 0.24 7.38 -1.10
C THR A 88 1.52 6.56 -1.24
N LEU A 89 2.61 7.20 -1.63
CA LEU A 89 3.96 6.60 -1.66
C LEU A 89 4.75 6.96 -0.41
N ASP A 90 4.53 8.15 0.14
CA ASP A 90 5.16 8.64 1.36
C ASP A 90 4.17 8.63 2.52
N THR A 91 4.67 8.23 3.68
CA THR A 91 3.86 8.24 4.91
C THR A 91 3.50 9.67 5.29
N THR A 92 2.23 9.96 5.35
CA THR A 92 1.75 11.25 5.87
C THR A 92 1.27 11.04 7.30
N VAL A 93 1.93 11.70 8.26
CA VAL A 93 1.54 11.67 9.68
C VAL A 93 0.88 12.97 10.06
N ARG A 94 -0.27 12.90 10.71
CA ARG A 94 -1.02 14.07 11.17
C ARG A 94 -1.42 13.94 12.62
N LYS A 95 -1.32 15.04 13.34
CA LYS A 95 -1.91 15.16 14.67
C LYS A 95 -3.41 15.39 14.52
N VAL A 96 -4.19 14.50 15.10
CA VAL A 96 -5.66 14.57 15.12
C VAL A 96 -6.12 14.81 16.54
N THR A 97 -7.18 15.58 16.68
CA THR A 97 -7.84 15.84 17.94
C THR A 97 -9.32 15.49 17.80
N ILE A 98 -9.78 14.55 18.61
CA ILE A 98 -11.22 14.22 18.74
C ILE A 98 -11.58 14.48 20.19
N ASP A 99 -12.53 15.38 20.40
CA ASP A 99 -12.85 15.94 21.72
C ASP A 99 -11.58 16.46 22.41
N ASN A 100 -11.08 15.83 23.46
CA ASN A 100 -9.84 16.21 24.15
C ASN A 100 -8.73 15.18 24.00
N LEU A 101 -8.91 14.19 23.11
CA LEU A 101 -7.91 13.15 22.86
C LEU A 101 -7.03 13.53 21.65
N PHE A 102 -5.74 13.50 21.86
CA PHE A 102 -4.75 13.74 20.83
C PHE A 102 -4.09 12.43 20.41
N PHE A 103 -4.03 12.17 19.12
CA PHE A 103 -3.31 11.02 18.57
C PHE A 103 -2.65 11.38 17.23
N LEU A 104 -1.70 10.55 16.82
CA LEU A 104 -1.06 10.66 15.51
C LEU A 104 -1.75 9.66 14.57
N LEU A 105 -2.30 10.17 13.48
CA LEU A 105 -2.89 9.37 12.41
C LEU A 105 -1.92 9.32 11.23
N THR A 106 -1.59 8.12 10.78
CA THR A 106 -0.66 7.87 9.70
C THR A 106 -1.39 7.24 8.52
N ASP A 107 -1.29 7.84 7.33
CA ASP A 107 -1.69 7.19 6.08
C ASP A 107 -0.53 6.35 5.55
N THR A 108 -0.83 5.13 5.13
CA THR A 108 0.18 4.20 4.63
C THR A 108 -0.10 3.80 3.18
N VAL A 109 0.88 3.20 2.52
CA VAL A 109 0.69 2.63 1.18
C VAL A 109 -0.40 1.57 1.19
N GLY A 110 -1.17 1.51 0.09
CA GLY A 110 -2.15 0.44 -0.10
C GLY A 110 -1.47 -0.91 -0.33
N PHE A 111 -1.93 -1.93 0.37
CA PHE A 111 -1.48 -3.30 0.12
C PHE A 111 -2.04 -3.85 -1.18
N ILE A 112 -1.31 -4.76 -1.80
CA ILE A 112 -1.70 -5.48 -3.00
C ILE A 112 -1.40 -6.97 -2.82
N ARG A 113 -2.12 -7.80 -3.57
CA ARG A 113 -1.83 -9.23 -3.67
C ARG A 113 -0.43 -9.42 -4.28
N LYS A 114 0.50 -10.04 -3.56
CA LYS A 114 1.91 -10.22 -3.94
C LYS A 114 2.67 -8.89 -4.09
N LEU A 115 3.01 -8.28 -2.98
CA LEU A 115 3.98 -7.17 -2.98
C LEU A 115 5.32 -7.72 -3.52
N PRO A 116 5.84 -7.21 -4.65
CA PRO A 116 7.14 -7.64 -5.12
C PRO A 116 8.21 -7.35 -4.06
N THR A 117 9.11 -8.30 -3.82
CA THR A 117 10.18 -8.16 -2.80
C THR A 117 11.03 -6.91 -2.99
N GLN A 118 11.19 -6.45 -4.23
CA GLN A 118 11.87 -5.21 -4.56
C GLN A 118 11.14 -3.96 -4.05
N LEU A 119 9.80 -3.98 -3.99
CA LEU A 119 8.99 -2.88 -3.47
C LEU A 119 8.90 -2.90 -1.93
N VAL A 120 9.09 -4.05 -1.28
CA VAL A 120 9.14 -4.14 0.20
C VAL A 120 10.25 -3.25 0.75
N GLU A 121 11.41 -3.22 0.10
CA GLU A 121 12.53 -2.37 0.50
C GLU A 121 12.21 -0.87 0.35
N SER A 122 11.47 -0.51 -0.71
CA SER A 122 11.02 0.87 -0.98
C SER A 122 9.92 1.34 -0.03
N PHE A 123 9.11 0.41 0.48
CA PHE A 123 8.02 0.73 1.43
C PHE A 123 8.41 0.48 2.89
N LYS A 124 9.68 0.20 3.16
CA LYS A 124 10.15 -0.12 4.51
C LYS A 124 9.77 0.94 5.54
N SER A 125 9.95 2.21 5.21
CA SER A 125 9.62 3.31 6.11
C SER A 125 8.11 3.41 6.41
N THR A 126 7.26 3.15 5.41
CA THR A 126 5.81 3.09 5.59
C THR A 126 5.37 1.86 6.38
N LEU A 127 6.02 0.73 6.17
CA LEU A 127 5.77 -0.50 6.93
C LEU A 127 6.27 -0.40 8.39
N ASP A 128 7.34 0.35 8.63
CA ASP A 128 7.82 0.64 9.99
C ASP A 128 6.81 1.48 10.77
N GLU A 129 6.11 2.44 10.14
CA GLU A 129 5.02 3.18 10.80
C GLU A 129 3.87 2.26 11.23
N VAL A 130 3.55 1.24 10.43
CA VAL A 130 2.54 0.22 10.80
C VAL A 130 3.01 -0.61 11.99
N ARG A 131 4.29 -1.00 12.02
CA ARG A 131 4.88 -1.75 13.16
C ARG A 131 4.91 -0.94 14.44
N GLU A 132 5.13 0.37 14.35
CA GLU A 132 5.19 1.27 15.48
C GLU A 132 3.83 1.80 15.93
N ALA A 133 2.76 1.56 15.17
CA ALA A 133 1.41 1.93 15.55
C ALA A 133 0.93 1.15 16.77
N ASP A 134 0.15 1.80 17.62
CA ASP A 134 -0.54 1.19 18.76
C ASP A 134 -1.85 0.55 18.31
N ILE A 135 -2.54 1.17 17.34
CA ILE A 135 -3.82 0.73 16.79
C ILE A 135 -3.77 0.79 15.26
N LEU A 136 -4.34 -0.21 14.61
CA LEU A 136 -4.53 -0.24 13.16
C LEU A 136 -6.00 0.01 12.81
N LEU A 137 -6.25 0.95 11.89
CA LEU A 137 -7.55 1.11 11.24
C LEU A 137 -7.50 0.41 9.89
N HIS A 138 -8.06 -0.79 9.83
CA HIS A 138 -8.10 -1.57 8.60
C HIS A 138 -9.30 -1.16 7.75
N VAL A 139 -9.05 -0.33 6.75
CA VAL A 139 -10.07 0.18 5.83
C VAL A 139 -10.33 -0.82 4.72
N VAL A 140 -11.60 -1.14 4.51
CA VAL A 140 -12.08 -2.12 3.53
C VAL A 140 -13.13 -1.48 2.63
N ASP A 141 -13.00 -1.64 1.34
CA ASP A 141 -14.04 -1.28 0.36
C ASP A 141 -15.07 -2.39 0.30
N ILE A 142 -16.20 -2.22 1.02
CA ILE A 142 -17.25 -3.24 1.11
C ILE A 142 -18.03 -3.41 -0.21
N SER A 143 -17.96 -2.42 -1.09
CA SER A 143 -18.61 -2.49 -2.41
C SER A 143 -17.88 -3.40 -3.40
N HIS A 144 -16.61 -3.76 -3.08
CA HIS A 144 -15.80 -4.59 -3.95
C HIS A 144 -16.19 -6.07 -3.81
N PRO A 145 -16.44 -6.82 -4.90
CA PRO A 145 -16.89 -8.21 -4.84
C PRO A 145 -15.92 -9.15 -4.11
N ASN A 146 -14.62 -8.83 -4.09
CA ASN A 146 -13.57 -9.63 -3.44
C ASN A 146 -13.06 -8.96 -2.14
N PHE A 147 -13.90 -8.23 -1.37
CA PHE A 147 -13.41 -7.51 -0.19
C PHE A 147 -12.87 -8.44 0.90
N GLU A 148 -13.41 -9.65 1.06
CA GLU A 148 -12.90 -10.64 2.02
C GLU A 148 -11.49 -11.12 1.66
N ASP A 149 -11.25 -11.35 0.36
CA ASP A 149 -9.92 -11.62 -0.15
C ASP A 149 -8.94 -10.48 0.17
N HIS A 150 -9.39 -9.23 0.01
CA HIS A 150 -8.59 -8.06 0.36
C HIS A 150 -8.28 -8.00 1.85
N ILE A 151 -9.26 -8.34 2.72
CA ILE A 151 -9.03 -8.44 4.17
C ILE A 151 -7.95 -9.50 4.46
N ASN A 152 -8.05 -10.68 3.84
CA ASN A 152 -7.10 -11.77 4.05
C ASN A 152 -5.69 -11.41 3.56
N VAL A 153 -5.57 -10.74 2.40
CA VAL A 153 -4.28 -10.25 1.87
C VAL A 153 -3.63 -9.25 2.83
N VAL A 154 -4.41 -8.29 3.34
CA VAL A 154 -3.90 -7.29 4.29
C VAL A 154 -3.48 -7.97 5.59
N ARG A 155 -4.31 -8.87 6.14
CA ARG A 155 -4.00 -9.61 7.36
C ARG A 155 -2.72 -10.43 7.21
N GLN A 156 -2.55 -11.16 6.12
CA GLN A 156 -1.33 -11.91 5.86
C GLN A 156 -0.11 -10.98 5.77
N THR A 157 -0.24 -9.86 5.06
CA THR A 157 0.85 -8.88 4.95
C THR A 157 1.22 -8.30 6.31
N LEU A 158 0.24 -8.01 7.18
CA LEU A 158 0.50 -7.54 8.56
C LEU A 158 1.29 -8.58 9.37
N ILE A 159 0.94 -9.87 9.23
CA ILE A 159 1.70 -10.97 9.85
C ILE A 159 3.14 -11.00 9.33
N ASP A 160 3.31 -10.94 8.01
CA ASP A 160 4.62 -11.02 7.34
C ASP A 160 5.56 -9.86 7.74
N ILE A 161 5.01 -8.70 8.05
CA ILE A 161 5.80 -7.55 8.53
C ILE A 161 5.94 -7.51 10.07
N GLY A 162 5.39 -8.47 10.81
CA GLY A 162 5.46 -8.52 12.27
C GLY A 162 4.54 -7.52 12.98
N ALA A 163 3.38 -7.23 12.39
CA ALA A 163 2.33 -6.37 12.94
C ALA A 163 0.98 -7.10 13.09
N GLY A 164 0.99 -8.44 13.02
CA GLY A 164 -0.23 -9.26 13.03
C GLY A 164 -0.92 -9.34 14.40
N ASP A 165 -0.22 -9.00 15.48
CA ASP A 165 -0.71 -8.98 16.87
C ASP A 165 -1.28 -7.62 17.33
N LYS A 166 -1.26 -6.62 16.44
CA LYS A 166 -1.74 -5.27 16.74
C LYS A 166 -3.25 -5.22 16.88
N GLU A 167 -3.73 -4.43 17.83
CA GLU A 167 -5.14 -4.07 17.93
C GLU A 167 -5.63 -3.46 16.60
N THR A 168 -6.63 -4.10 16.00
CA THR A 168 -7.10 -3.74 14.67
C THR A 168 -8.60 -3.48 14.66
N ILE A 169 -9.00 -2.28 14.26
CA ILE A 169 -10.39 -1.87 14.06
C ILE A 169 -10.70 -1.97 12.57
N LEU A 170 -11.69 -2.79 12.21
CA LEU A 170 -12.13 -2.92 10.82
C LEU A 170 -13.12 -1.79 10.47
N VAL A 171 -12.83 -1.07 9.39
CA VAL A 171 -13.63 0.07 8.91
C VAL A 171 -14.16 -0.25 7.52
N PHE A 172 -15.46 -0.49 7.41
CA PHE A 172 -16.11 -0.67 6.10
C PHE A 172 -16.39 0.68 5.46
N ASN A 173 -15.73 0.93 4.34
CA ASN A 173 -15.86 2.15 3.55
C ASN A 173 -16.67 1.90 2.27
N LYS A 174 -17.12 2.97 1.62
CA LYS A 174 -17.92 2.97 0.39
C LYS A 174 -19.26 2.25 0.52
N ILE A 175 -19.89 2.41 1.68
CA ILE A 175 -21.21 1.84 2.01
C ILE A 175 -22.28 2.31 1.01
N ASP A 176 -22.16 3.53 0.52
CA ASP A 176 -23.01 4.14 -0.51
C ASP A 176 -23.03 3.36 -1.83
N ALA A 177 -21.93 2.68 -2.14
CA ALA A 177 -21.79 1.86 -3.34
C ALA A 177 -22.12 0.37 -3.09
N PHE A 178 -22.34 -0.03 -1.83
CA PHE A 178 -22.66 -1.42 -1.49
C PHE A 178 -24.08 -1.76 -1.98
N LYS A 179 -24.17 -2.90 -2.66
CA LYS A 179 -25.43 -3.43 -3.18
C LYS A 179 -25.57 -4.88 -2.74
N TYR A 180 -26.77 -5.27 -2.32
CA TYR A 180 -27.12 -6.65 -2.07
C TYR A 180 -28.45 -6.97 -2.75
N VAL A 181 -28.66 -8.22 -3.09
CA VAL A 181 -29.89 -8.71 -3.72
C VAL A 181 -30.68 -9.45 -2.65
N LYS A 182 -31.78 -8.84 -2.19
CA LYS A 182 -32.67 -9.52 -1.24
C LYS A 182 -33.22 -10.78 -1.91
N LYS A 183 -33.06 -11.90 -1.24
CA LYS A 183 -33.57 -13.19 -1.72
C LYS A 183 -35.08 -13.26 -1.47
N ASP A 184 -35.83 -13.76 -2.46
CA ASP A 184 -37.26 -14.03 -2.29
C ASP A 184 -37.48 -15.21 -1.37
N GLU A 185 -38.61 -15.20 -0.63
CA GLU A 185 -38.94 -16.26 0.34
C GLU A 185 -39.12 -17.63 -0.32
N ASP A 186 -39.53 -17.67 -1.60
CA ASP A 186 -39.74 -18.87 -2.37
C ASP A 186 -38.48 -19.39 -3.09
N ASP A 187 -37.36 -18.65 -3.01
CA ASP A 187 -36.11 -19.07 -3.66
C ASP A 187 -35.35 -20.07 -2.78
N LEU A 188 -35.38 -21.34 -3.17
CA LEU A 188 -34.70 -22.44 -2.48
C LEU A 188 -33.19 -22.55 -2.76
N THR A 189 -32.59 -21.70 -3.57
CA THR A 189 -31.14 -21.73 -3.79
C THR A 189 -30.39 -21.39 -2.49
N PRO A 190 -29.14 -21.84 -2.30
CA PRO A 190 -28.37 -21.45 -1.13
C PRO A 190 -28.21 -19.93 -1.05
N VAL A 191 -28.28 -19.38 0.16
CA VAL A 191 -27.96 -17.94 0.40
C VAL A 191 -26.49 -17.73 0.06
N THR A 192 -26.25 -16.85 -0.89
CA THR A 192 -24.92 -16.39 -1.25
C THR A 192 -24.62 -15.07 -0.57
N ARG A 193 -23.37 -14.67 -0.58
CA ARG A 193 -22.94 -13.40 -0.02
C ARG A 193 -23.65 -12.18 -0.63
N GLU A 194 -24.01 -12.25 -1.91
CA GLU A 194 -24.73 -11.18 -2.60
C GLU A 194 -26.14 -10.95 -2.01
N ASN A 195 -26.62 -11.90 -1.23
CA ASN A 195 -27.91 -11.84 -0.56
C ASN A 195 -27.82 -11.25 0.87
N LEU A 196 -26.62 -11.05 1.41
CA LEU A 196 -26.42 -10.56 2.77
C LEU A 196 -26.49 -9.03 2.83
N SER A 197 -27.34 -8.55 3.71
CA SER A 197 -27.40 -7.13 4.05
C SER A 197 -26.17 -6.70 4.88
N LEU A 198 -25.95 -5.38 5.02
CA LEU A 198 -24.85 -4.85 5.84
C LEU A 198 -24.91 -5.33 7.30
N ASP A 199 -26.11 -5.47 7.86
CA ASP A 199 -26.30 -5.89 9.26
C ASP A 199 -26.01 -7.39 9.45
N GLU A 200 -26.19 -8.18 8.42
CA GLU A 200 -25.83 -9.60 8.42
C GLU A 200 -24.34 -9.82 8.24
N LEU A 201 -23.65 -8.93 7.49
CA LEU A 201 -22.20 -8.97 7.29
C LEU A 201 -21.41 -8.50 8.53
N LYS A 202 -22.04 -7.80 9.49
CA LYS A 202 -21.42 -7.35 10.74
C LYS A 202 -21.42 -8.40 11.85
N LYS A 203 -22.16 -9.49 11.66
CA LYS A 203 -22.23 -10.61 12.61
C LYS A 203 -21.14 -11.65 12.35
#